data_2df09b8777c2831fedf50dfcc50bb7f1
#
_entry.id   2df09b8777c2831fedf50dfcc50bb7f1
#
_cell.length_a   1.000
_cell.length_b   1.000
_cell.length_c   1.000
_cell.angle_alpha   90.00
_cell.angle_beta   90.00
_cell.angle_gamma   90.00
#
_symmetry.space_group_name_H-M   'P 1'
#
loop_
_entity.id
_entity.type
_entity.pdbx_description
1 polymer ?
#
loop_
_entity_poly.entity_id
_entity_poly.type
_entity_poly.pdbx_seq_one_letter_code
_entity_poly.pdbx_strand_id
1 'polypeptide(L)'
;MCGFISIFGPPESDVIRDVIHGLVAIQHRGQDAAGAVSFKEKFQAKKGLGLVREVFEDKHLQRLRGPLAVGHVRYPTVGLGEDTDVQPFWLDYPVGVVMAHNGNVTNFHELKRTHFGDRKITLGSNCDLEVVLYVFADALMRRPADKVGLDDIAAGVREVFEKVKGAYSVVGITQDGMYAFRDPYGIKPCIFGKKETPEGTYYACASESVVLDVAGYEIVRDLAAGEMLWIGEDRIPQFLQVGKAPHRPCVFEYVYFARPDTFLDGVSVHDARMEMGRRMANRFKETGLKA
;
A
#
# COMPACT_ATOMS: atom_id res chain seq x y z
N MET A 1 6.41 -1.76 10.94
CA MET A 1 5.73 -0.91 9.92
C MET A 1 5.98 -1.53 8.56
N CYS A 2 4.96 -1.63 7.74
CA CYS A 2 5.06 -2.28 6.44
C CYS A 2 5.49 -1.31 5.33
N GLY A 3 5.91 -1.86 4.19
CA GLY A 3 6.17 -1.11 2.97
C GLY A 3 5.52 -1.80 1.78
N PHE A 4 5.02 -1.03 0.84
CA PHE A 4 4.40 -1.53 -0.38
C PHE A 4 4.83 -0.76 -1.62
N ILE A 5 4.64 -1.40 -2.76
CA ILE A 5 4.66 -0.80 -4.09
C ILE A 5 3.59 -1.45 -4.96
N SER A 6 2.88 -0.68 -5.77
CA SER A 6 2.01 -1.17 -6.83
C SER A 6 2.40 -0.48 -8.13
N ILE A 7 2.45 -1.25 -9.22
CA ILE A 7 2.81 -0.74 -10.55
C ILE A 7 1.78 -1.18 -11.59
N PHE A 8 1.42 -0.25 -12.46
CA PHE A 8 0.65 -0.48 -13.67
C PHE A 8 1.43 0.00 -14.89
N GLY A 9 2.02 -0.94 -15.62
CA GLY A 9 2.75 -0.72 -16.88
C GLY A 9 1.87 -0.84 -18.13
N PRO A 10 2.38 -0.52 -19.32
CA PRO A 10 1.72 -0.78 -20.61
C PRO A 10 1.26 -2.23 -20.77
N PRO A 11 0.27 -2.53 -21.63
CA PRO A 11 -0.36 -3.86 -21.69
C PRO A 11 0.59 -5.05 -21.89
N GLU A 12 1.66 -4.88 -22.67
CA GLU A 12 2.64 -5.94 -22.95
C GLU A 12 3.88 -5.88 -22.04
N SER A 13 3.88 -5.00 -21.05
CA SER A 13 5.00 -4.85 -20.12
C SER A 13 5.02 -5.95 -19.06
N ASP A 14 6.19 -6.08 -18.42
CA ASP A 14 6.41 -6.96 -17.26
C ASP A 14 7.02 -6.13 -16.13
N VAL A 15 6.18 -5.81 -15.13
CA VAL A 15 6.54 -4.87 -14.06
C VAL A 15 7.12 -5.55 -12.80
N ILE A 16 7.17 -6.88 -12.77
CA ILE A 16 7.53 -7.58 -11.53
C ILE A 16 8.96 -7.28 -11.06
N ARG A 17 9.90 -7.09 -11.98
CA ARG A 17 11.29 -6.76 -11.61
C ARG A 17 11.38 -5.40 -10.93
N ASP A 18 10.65 -4.40 -11.43
CA ASP A 18 10.58 -3.07 -10.82
C ASP A 18 9.91 -3.14 -9.44
N VAL A 19 8.87 -3.95 -9.27
CA VAL A 19 8.24 -4.21 -7.96
C VAL A 19 9.25 -4.81 -6.99
N ILE A 20 10.00 -5.84 -7.38
CA ILE A 20 10.99 -6.48 -6.50
C ILE A 20 12.14 -5.53 -6.15
N HIS A 21 12.64 -4.76 -7.11
CA HIS A 21 13.65 -3.72 -6.83
C HIS A 21 13.12 -2.67 -5.85
N GLY A 22 11.88 -2.23 -6.04
CA GLY A 22 11.21 -1.32 -5.12
C GLY A 22 11.09 -1.90 -3.70
N LEU A 23 10.72 -3.17 -3.56
CA LEU A 23 10.66 -3.85 -2.26
C LEU A 23 12.02 -3.94 -1.57
N VAL A 24 13.10 -4.20 -2.34
CA VAL A 24 14.48 -4.17 -1.81
C VAL A 24 14.83 -2.77 -1.29
N ALA A 25 14.43 -1.71 -2.00
CA ALA A 25 14.69 -0.32 -1.60
C ALA A 25 14.01 0.05 -0.26
N ILE A 26 12.86 -0.56 0.06
CA ILE A 26 12.11 -0.34 1.30
C ILE A 26 12.16 -1.52 2.27
N GLN A 27 13.13 -2.42 2.14
CA GLN A 27 13.31 -3.58 3.04
C GLN A 27 13.41 -3.18 4.52
N HIS A 28 13.89 -1.97 4.83
CA HIS A 28 13.97 -1.42 6.19
C HIS A 28 12.60 -1.29 6.87
N ARG A 29 11.50 -1.22 6.10
CA ARG A 29 10.13 -1.15 6.63
C ARG A 29 9.57 -2.51 7.04
N GLY A 30 10.13 -3.60 6.50
CA GLY A 30 9.67 -4.95 6.83
C GLY A 30 10.70 -5.99 6.46
N GLN A 31 11.11 -6.81 7.43
CA GLN A 31 12.18 -7.81 7.27
C GLN A 31 11.71 -9.24 7.56
N ASP A 32 10.47 -9.41 8.03
CA ASP A 32 9.98 -10.71 8.48
C ASP A 32 9.32 -11.50 7.37
N ALA A 33 8.73 -10.82 6.38
CA ALA A 33 8.11 -11.47 5.24
C ALA A 33 8.05 -10.55 4.02
N ALA A 34 7.99 -11.15 2.83
CA ALA A 34 7.79 -10.45 1.58
C ALA A 34 6.80 -11.19 0.68
N GLY A 35 6.06 -10.45 -0.13
CA GLY A 35 5.12 -11.02 -1.07
C GLY A 35 4.89 -10.12 -2.27
N ALA A 36 4.53 -10.76 -3.39
CA ALA A 36 4.08 -10.05 -4.59
C ALA A 36 2.97 -10.84 -5.28
N VAL A 37 2.05 -10.10 -5.88
CA VAL A 37 0.99 -10.61 -6.75
C VAL A 37 1.04 -9.83 -8.04
N SER A 38 0.97 -10.52 -9.17
CA SER A 38 0.88 -9.93 -10.51
C SER A 38 -0.36 -10.41 -11.24
N PHE A 39 -0.76 -9.67 -12.26
CA PHE A 39 -1.87 -10.01 -13.15
C PHE A 39 -1.49 -9.80 -14.62
N LYS A 40 -1.75 -10.82 -15.45
CA LYS A 40 -1.76 -10.74 -16.91
C LYS A 40 -3.06 -11.31 -17.46
N GLU A 41 -3.24 -12.61 -17.38
CA GLU A 41 -4.48 -13.34 -17.71
C GLU A 41 -5.15 -13.91 -16.47
N LYS A 42 -4.35 -14.09 -15.42
CA LYS A 42 -4.76 -14.57 -14.10
C LYS A 42 -3.84 -13.97 -13.03
N PHE A 43 -4.32 -13.95 -11.81
CA PHE A 43 -3.48 -13.59 -10.67
C PHE A 43 -2.44 -14.68 -10.39
N GLN A 44 -1.21 -14.25 -10.16
CA GLN A 44 -0.11 -15.12 -9.79
C GLN A 44 0.57 -14.51 -8.57
N ALA A 45 0.89 -15.35 -7.59
CA ALA A 45 1.45 -14.92 -6.33
C ALA A 45 2.71 -15.69 -5.95
N LYS A 46 3.63 -15.02 -5.28
CA LYS A 46 4.69 -15.58 -4.46
C LYS A 46 4.78 -14.79 -3.18
N LYS A 47 4.73 -15.51 -2.07
CA LYS A 47 4.85 -14.96 -0.71
C LYS A 47 5.73 -15.89 0.12
N GLY A 48 6.35 -15.36 1.17
CA GLY A 48 7.11 -16.16 2.12
C GLY A 48 7.68 -15.32 3.26
N LEU A 49 8.12 -16.02 4.30
CA LEU A 49 8.86 -15.42 5.40
C LEU A 49 10.31 -15.14 4.96
N GLY A 50 10.91 -14.10 5.51
CA GLY A 50 12.27 -13.68 5.22
C GLY A 50 12.38 -12.43 4.35
N LEU A 51 13.60 -12.09 4.00
CA LEU A 51 13.92 -10.91 3.19
C LEU A 51 13.48 -11.10 1.73
N VAL A 52 13.29 -9.98 1.02
CA VAL A 52 12.90 -10.00 -0.40
C VAL A 52 13.80 -10.91 -1.23
N ARG A 53 15.13 -10.85 -1.02
CA ARG A 53 16.10 -11.66 -1.76
C ARG A 53 16.05 -13.15 -1.44
N GLU A 54 15.50 -13.53 -0.29
CA GLU A 54 15.32 -14.93 0.14
C GLU A 54 14.01 -15.50 -0.39
N VAL A 55 12.96 -14.67 -0.46
CA VAL A 55 11.63 -15.08 -0.93
C VAL A 55 11.57 -15.20 -2.44
N PHE A 56 12.23 -14.31 -3.18
CA PHE A 56 12.13 -14.23 -4.64
C PHE A 56 13.40 -14.72 -5.34
N GLU A 57 13.26 -15.85 -6.03
CA GLU A 57 14.25 -16.40 -6.94
C GLU A 57 13.85 -16.12 -8.41
N ASP A 58 14.78 -16.20 -9.36
CA ASP A 58 14.52 -15.95 -10.79
C ASP A 58 13.35 -16.77 -11.37
N LYS A 59 13.21 -18.05 -10.94
CA LYS A 59 12.06 -18.90 -11.35
C LYS A 59 10.70 -18.31 -10.95
N HIS A 60 10.64 -17.58 -9.82
CA HIS A 60 9.41 -16.93 -9.38
C HIS A 60 9.11 -15.70 -10.24
N LEU A 61 10.14 -14.91 -10.58
CA LEU A 61 9.99 -13.73 -11.43
C LEU A 61 9.52 -14.09 -12.85
N GLN A 62 9.99 -15.24 -13.39
CA GLN A 62 9.53 -15.75 -14.69
C GLN A 62 8.04 -16.10 -14.70
N ARG A 63 7.46 -16.44 -13.56
CA ARG A 63 6.03 -16.77 -13.41
C ARG A 63 5.18 -15.55 -13.13
N LEU A 64 5.67 -14.62 -12.29
CA LEU A 64 4.94 -13.43 -11.87
C LEU A 64 4.96 -12.32 -12.94
N ARG A 65 4.52 -12.63 -14.16
CA ARG A 65 4.55 -11.68 -15.28
C ARG A 65 3.26 -10.88 -15.38
N GLY A 66 3.36 -9.70 -16.01
CA GLY A 66 2.22 -8.89 -16.41
C GLY A 66 2.39 -7.41 -16.14
N PRO A 67 1.45 -6.61 -16.68
CA PRO A 67 1.48 -5.16 -16.57
C PRO A 67 1.02 -4.63 -15.19
N LEU A 68 0.36 -5.45 -14.39
CA LEU A 68 -0.15 -5.09 -13.06
C LEU A 68 0.54 -5.94 -12.00
N ALA A 69 1.10 -5.31 -10.98
CA ALA A 69 1.64 -6.02 -9.83
C ALA A 69 1.60 -5.18 -8.55
N VAL A 70 1.46 -5.89 -7.43
CA VAL A 70 1.54 -5.34 -6.06
C VAL A 70 2.59 -6.11 -5.30
N GLY A 71 3.48 -5.42 -4.62
CA GLY A 71 4.47 -5.98 -3.72
C GLY A 71 4.37 -5.41 -2.31
N HIS A 72 4.80 -6.20 -1.34
CA HIS A 72 4.74 -5.84 0.07
C HIS A 72 5.90 -6.44 0.87
N VAL A 73 6.44 -5.68 1.81
CA VAL A 73 7.36 -6.13 2.86
C VAL A 73 6.71 -5.94 4.23
N ARG A 74 6.74 -6.98 5.05
CA ARG A 74 5.99 -7.03 6.30
C ARG A 74 6.89 -6.90 7.52
N TYR A 75 6.44 -6.06 8.45
CA TYR A 75 6.83 -6.07 9.85
C TYR A 75 5.56 -6.34 10.67
N PRO A 76 5.44 -7.47 11.39
CA PRO A 76 4.20 -7.84 12.07
C PRO A 76 3.90 -6.87 13.21
N THR A 77 2.76 -6.19 13.12
CA THR A 77 2.19 -5.36 14.20
C THR A 77 0.96 -6.03 14.79
N VAL A 78 0.27 -6.83 13.98
CA VAL A 78 -0.90 -7.66 14.32
C VAL A 78 -0.69 -9.03 13.68
N GLY A 79 -1.10 -10.10 14.35
CA GLY A 79 -0.88 -11.50 13.93
C GLY A 79 0.38 -12.12 14.53
N LEU A 80 0.54 -13.43 14.33
CA LEU A 80 1.62 -14.23 14.89
C LEU A 80 2.86 -14.29 13.99
N GLY A 81 2.86 -13.62 12.83
CA GLY A 81 3.96 -13.69 11.86
C GLY A 81 3.99 -15.01 11.08
N GLU A 82 2.83 -15.64 10.90
CA GLU A 82 2.68 -16.88 10.13
C GLU A 82 2.66 -16.60 8.62
N ASP A 83 2.91 -17.64 7.81
CA ASP A 83 2.84 -17.57 6.34
C ASP A 83 1.48 -17.09 5.84
N THR A 84 0.40 -17.40 6.56
CA THR A 84 -0.97 -16.97 6.26
C THR A 84 -1.17 -15.46 6.39
N ASP A 85 -0.35 -14.78 7.19
CA ASP A 85 -0.42 -13.33 7.41
C ASP A 85 0.34 -12.51 6.36
N VAL A 86 1.04 -13.15 5.42
CA VAL A 86 1.90 -12.45 4.45
C VAL A 86 1.06 -11.80 3.36
N GLN A 87 1.24 -10.49 3.17
CA GLN A 87 0.60 -9.71 2.12
C GLN A 87 1.39 -9.79 0.79
N PRO A 88 0.73 -9.48 -0.39
CA PRO A 88 -0.65 -9.05 -0.57
C PRO A 88 -1.68 -10.14 -0.30
N PHE A 89 -2.91 -9.75 0.07
CA PHE A 89 -4.08 -10.63 0.08
C PHE A 89 -4.86 -10.49 -1.21
N TRP A 90 -5.63 -11.54 -1.59
CA TRP A 90 -6.56 -11.44 -2.70
C TRP A 90 -7.81 -12.30 -2.47
N LEU A 91 -8.88 -11.88 -3.13
CA LEU A 91 -10.12 -12.63 -3.27
C LEU A 91 -10.42 -12.78 -4.75
N ASP A 92 -10.71 -13.99 -5.20
CA ASP A 92 -11.06 -14.25 -6.60
C ASP A 92 -12.46 -13.75 -6.97
N TYR A 93 -13.32 -13.59 -5.97
CA TYR A 93 -14.70 -13.13 -6.12
C TYR A 93 -14.93 -11.83 -5.34
N PRO A 94 -15.72 -10.84 -5.86
CA PRO A 94 -16.56 -10.88 -7.06
C PRO A 94 -15.82 -10.63 -8.39
N VAL A 95 -14.65 -9.97 -8.37
CA VAL A 95 -13.97 -9.49 -9.59
C VAL A 95 -12.46 -9.71 -9.56
N GLY A 96 -11.97 -10.52 -8.64
CA GLY A 96 -10.52 -10.64 -8.42
C GLY A 96 -9.92 -9.34 -7.87
N VAL A 97 -9.82 -9.23 -6.56
CA VAL A 97 -9.29 -8.03 -5.87
C VAL A 97 -8.03 -8.41 -5.10
N VAL A 98 -6.94 -7.74 -5.38
CA VAL A 98 -5.68 -7.84 -4.64
C VAL A 98 -5.48 -6.58 -3.82
N MET A 99 -4.97 -6.73 -2.60
CA MET A 99 -4.74 -5.60 -1.69
C MET A 99 -3.49 -5.80 -0.85
N ALA A 100 -2.73 -4.72 -0.66
CA ALA A 100 -1.67 -4.62 0.33
C ALA A 100 -1.78 -3.29 1.08
N HIS A 101 -1.34 -3.23 2.34
CA HIS A 101 -1.43 -2.01 3.13
C HIS A 101 -0.22 -1.79 4.03
N ASN A 102 0.00 -0.53 4.35
CA ASN A 102 0.80 -0.08 5.47
C ASN A 102 -0.15 0.53 6.48
N GLY A 103 -0.41 -0.14 7.61
CA GLY A 103 -1.39 0.34 8.54
C GLY A 103 -1.62 -0.53 9.76
N ASN A 104 -2.65 -0.16 10.49
CA ASN A 104 -3.19 -0.92 11.63
C ASN A 104 -4.67 -0.59 11.80
N VAL A 105 -5.51 -1.62 11.84
CA VAL A 105 -6.96 -1.53 12.04
C VAL A 105 -7.28 -1.71 13.52
N THR A 106 -7.74 -0.65 14.17
CA THR A 106 -7.96 -0.67 15.63
C THR A 106 -9.24 -1.38 16.05
N ASN A 107 -10.22 -1.49 15.16
CA ASN A 107 -11.47 -2.20 15.41
C ASN A 107 -11.54 -3.60 14.74
N PHE A 108 -10.38 -4.23 14.48
CA PHE A 108 -10.30 -5.56 13.87
C PHE A 108 -11.18 -6.61 14.54
N HIS A 109 -11.09 -6.76 15.86
CA HIS A 109 -11.88 -7.73 16.62
C HIS A 109 -13.39 -7.42 16.62
N GLU A 110 -13.76 -6.14 16.62
CA GLU A 110 -15.14 -5.70 16.48
C GLU A 110 -15.70 -6.11 15.11
N LEU A 111 -14.99 -5.79 14.03
CA LEU A 111 -15.38 -6.16 12.67
C LEU A 111 -15.45 -7.67 12.47
N LYS A 112 -14.48 -8.42 13.01
CA LYS A 112 -14.50 -9.89 12.97
C LYS A 112 -15.78 -10.46 13.60
N ARG A 113 -16.25 -9.88 14.67
CA ARG A 113 -17.48 -10.32 15.35
C ARG A 113 -18.75 -9.84 14.63
N THR A 114 -18.84 -8.54 14.28
CA THR A 114 -20.09 -7.92 13.80
C THR A 114 -20.28 -8.07 12.29
N HIS A 115 -19.23 -7.95 11.50
CA HIS A 115 -19.33 -8.00 10.05
C HIS A 115 -19.26 -9.43 9.49
N PHE A 116 -18.51 -10.31 10.16
CA PHE A 116 -18.28 -11.68 9.69
C PHE A 116 -19.01 -12.75 10.50
N GLY A 117 -19.28 -12.53 11.80
CA GLY A 117 -19.89 -13.51 12.68
C GLY A 117 -21.23 -14.04 12.18
N ASP A 118 -22.12 -13.16 11.75
CA ASP A 118 -23.45 -13.52 11.25
C ASP A 118 -23.42 -14.15 9.83
N ARG A 119 -22.36 -13.92 9.08
CA ARG A 119 -22.19 -14.41 7.69
C ARG A 119 -21.49 -15.75 7.59
N LYS A 120 -21.00 -16.31 8.69
CA LYS A 120 -20.21 -17.55 8.75
C LYS A 120 -18.95 -17.50 7.86
N ILE A 121 -18.36 -16.31 7.68
CA ILE A 121 -17.09 -16.14 6.97
C ILE A 121 -15.97 -16.44 7.95
N THR A 122 -15.09 -17.35 7.58
CA THR A 122 -13.85 -17.64 8.33
C THR A 122 -12.70 -16.91 7.66
N LEU A 123 -12.01 -16.05 8.42
CA LEU A 123 -10.78 -15.42 7.96
C LEU A 123 -9.65 -16.46 7.90
N GLY A 124 -8.85 -16.41 6.86
CA GLY A 124 -7.71 -17.32 6.65
C GLY A 124 -6.44 -16.89 7.38
N SER A 125 -6.43 -15.67 7.95
CA SER A 125 -5.27 -15.09 8.63
C SER A 125 -5.66 -14.33 9.90
N ASN A 126 -4.66 -13.88 10.64
CA ASN A 126 -4.82 -12.91 11.72
C ASN A 126 -4.39 -11.49 11.32
N CYS A 127 -4.14 -11.26 10.04
CA CYS A 127 -3.78 -9.96 9.52
C CYS A 127 -5.03 -9.07 9.38
N ASP A 128 -4.93 -7.85 9.88
CA ASP A 128 -6.01 -6.87 9.87
C ASP A 128 -6.39 -6.39 8.44
N LEU A 129 -5.50 -6.51 7.47
CA LEU A 129 -5.81 -6.22 6.07
C LEU A 129 -6.90 -7.13 5.51
N GLU A 130 -6.96 -8.39 5.93
CA GLU A 130 -7.96 -9.33 5.41
C GLU A 130 -9.38 -8.82 5.66
N VAL A 131 -9.62 -8.21 6.82
CA VAL A 131 -10.92 -7.58 7.15
C VAL A 131 -11.21 -6.39 6.23
N VAL A 132 -10.21 -5.57 5.94
CA VAL A 132 -10.36 -4.43 5.01
C VAL A 132 -10.72 -4.91 3.61
N LEU A 133 -10.03 -5.97 3.15
CA LEU A 133 -10.27 -6.58 1.83
C LEU A 133 -11.70 -7.11 1.70
N TYR A 134 -12.22 -7.82 2.71
CA TYR A 134 -13.60 -8.30 2.69
C TYR A 134 -14.63 -7.16 2.72
N VAL A 135 -14.43 -6.14 3.57
CA VAL A 135 -15.32 -4.96 3.60
C VAL A 135 -15.37 -4.27 2.22
N PHE A 136 -14.23 -4.14 1.58
CA PHE A 136 -14.12 -3.57 0.25
C PHE A 136 -14.82 -4.45 -0.80
N ALA A 137 -14.53 -5.74 -0.82
CA ALA A 137 -15.12 -6.70 -1.76
C ALA A 137 -16.65 -6.80 -1.63
N ASP A 138 -17.18 -6.74 -0.41
CA ASP A 138 -18.63 -6.72 -0.16
C ASP A 138 -19.33 -5.53 -0.82
N ALA A 139 -18.68 -4.37 -0.89
CA ALA A 139 -19.23 -3.22 -1.59
C ALA A 139 -19.26 -3.46 -3.11
N LEU A 140 -18.22 -4.07 -3.67
CA LEU A 140 -18.18 -4.45 -5.08
C LEU A 140 -19.25 -5.49 -5.42
N MET A 141 -19.50 -6.48 -4.55
CA MET A 141 -20.55 -7.49 -4.74
C MET A 141 -21.95 -6.89 -4.90
N ARG A 142 -22.21 -5.76 -4.24
CA ARG A 142 -23.50 -5.06 -4.36
C ARG A 142 -23.65 -4.26 -5.64
N ARG A 143 -22.60 -4.17 -6.44
CA ARG A 143 -22.51 -3.43 -7.69
C ARG A 143 -22.00 -4.34 -8.81
N PRO A 144 -22.78 -5.37 -9.20
CA PRO A 144 -22.32 -6.29 -10.22
C PRO A 144 -22.09 -5.55 -11.53
N ALA A 145 -20.85 -5.60 -12.02
CA ALA A 145 -20.44 -5.02 -13.29
C ALA A 145 -19.57 -6.03 -14.04
N ASP A 146 -19.65 -6.02 -15.37
CA ASP A 146 -18.75 -6.82 -16.20
C ASP A 146 -17.30 -6.35 -16.08
N LYS A 147 -17.11 -5.04 -15.80
CA LYS A 147 -15.82 -4.40 -15.56
C LYS A 147 -15.92 -3.45 -14.35
N VAL A 148 -14.85 -3.44 -13.56
CA VAL A 148 -14.72 -2.53 -12.43
C VAL A 148 -14.27 -1.15 -12.90
N GLY A 149 -14.97 -0.12 -12.45
CA GLY A 149 -14.66 1.28 -12.75
C GLY A 149 -14.44 2.13 -11.51
N LEU A 150 -14.21 3.43 -11.74
CA LEU A 150 -13.97 4.42 -10.67
C LEU A 150 -15.06 4.39 -9.59
N ASP A 151 -16.34 4.35 -10.00
CA ASP A 151 -17.47 4.41 -9.07
C ASP A 151 -17.58 3.16 -8.19
N ASP A 152 -17.17 2.00 -8.69
CA ASP A 152 -17.17 0.74 -7.94
C ASP A 152 -16.06 0.75 -6.90
N ILE A 153 -14.84 1.15 -7.31
CA ILE A 153 -13.71 1.33 -6.39
C ILE A 153 -14.05 2.38 -5.33
N ALA A 154 -14.65 3.51 -5.73
CA ALA A 154 -15.08 4.54 -4.80
C ALA A 154 -16.12 4.05 -3.78
N ALA A 155 -17.05 3.18 -4.20
CA ALA A 155 -18.01 2.55 -3.30
C ALA A 155 -17.29 1.64 -2.28
N GLY A 156 -16.32 0.84 -2.73
CA GLY A 156 -15.48 0.02 -1.86
C GLY A 156 -14.72 0.86 -0.83
N VAL A 157 -14.08 1.94 -1.27
CA VAL A 157 -13.33 2.85 -0.38
C VAL A 157 -14.25 3.56 0.62
N ARG A 158 -15.46 4.00 0.21
CA ARG A 158 -16.45 4.59 1.15
C ARG A 158 -16.84 3.60 2.24
N GLU A 159 -17.14 2.36 1.88
CA GLU A 159 -17.49 1.32 2.83
C GLU A 159 -16.34 1.05 3.84
N VAL A 160 -15.10 1.04 3.35
CA VAL A 160 -13.91 0.92 4.21
C VAL A 160 -13.84 2.12 5.16
N PHE A 161 -13.99 3.35 4.69
CA PHE A 161 -13.90 4.55 5.54
C PHE A 161 -15.02 4.63 6.60
N GLU A 162 -16.20 4.10 6.29
CA GLU A 162 -17.32 4.04 7.23
C GLU A 162 -17.13 3.00 8.33
N LYS A 163 -16.59 1.83 7.98
CA LYS A 163 -16.55 0.67 8.90
C LYS A 163 -15.20 0.48 9.57
N VAL A 164 -14.10 0.75 8.86
CA VAL A 164 -12.74 0.45 9.32
C VAL A 164 -12.15 1.64 10.06
N LYS A 165 -11.84 1.45 11.35
CA LYS A 165 -11.16 2.46 12.17
C LYS A 165 -9.69 2.12 12.27
N GLY A 166 -8.84 3.12 12.01
CA GLY A 166 -7.40 2.90 12.08
C GLY A 166 -6.61 3.90 11.25
N ALA A 167 -5.36 3.55 11.02
CA ALA A 167 -4.42 4.29 10.20
C ALA A 167 -3.96 3.36 9.07
N TYR A 168 -4.20 3.71 7.82
CA TYR A 168 -3.82 2.84 6.70
C TYR A 168 -3.65 3.59 5.39
N SER A 169 -2.65 3.17 4.63
CA SER A 169 -2.56 3.41 3.20
C SER A 169 -2.62 2.08 2.48
N VAL A 170 -3.39 2.01 1.45
CA VAL A 170 -3.71 0.79 0.71
C VAL A 170 -3.36 0.96 -0.76
N VAL A 171 -2.77 -0.08 -1.34
CA VAL A 171 -2.63 -0.25 -2.78
C VAL A 171 -3.22 -1.58 -3.20
N GLY A 172 -3.75 -1.63 -4.40
CA GLY A 172 -4.29 -2.87 -4.92
C GLY A 172 -4.47 -2.85 -6.43
N ILE A 173 -4.82 -4.02 -6.95
CA ILE A 173 -5.16 -4.23 -8.35
C ILE A 173 -6.43 -5.09 -8.45
N THR A 174 -7.17 -4.86 -9.52
CA THR A 174 -8.15 -5.78 -10.07
C THR A 174 -7.65 -6.24 -11.45
N GLN A 175 -8.40 -7.10 -12.14
CA GLN A 175 -8.10 -7.40 -13.54
C GLN A 175 -8.20 -6.16 -14.45
N ASP A 176 -9.00 -5.14 -14.06
CA ASP A 176 -9.35 -3.97 -14.86
C ASP A 176 -8.48 -2.75 -14.57
N GLY A 177 -7.61 -2.80 -13.54
CA GLY A 177 -6.74 -1.65 -13.21
C GLY A 177 -6.11 -1.68 -11.83
N MET A 178 -5.47 -0.54 -11.52
CA MET A 178 -4.78 -0.29 -10.25
C MET A 178 -5.54 0.74 -9.41
N TYR A 179 -5.59 0.54 -8.11
CA TYR A 179 -6.14 1.51 -7.16
C TYR A 179 -5.22 1.74 -5.97
N ALA A 180 -5.34 2.92 -5.38
CA ALA A 180 -4.73 3.25 -4.10
C ALA A 180 -5.64 4.17 -3.31
N PHE A 181 -5.57 4.12 -1.97
CA PHE A 181 -6.26 5.08 -1.12
C PHE A 181 -5.55 5.27 0.22
N ARG A 182 -5.78 6.42 0.81
CA ARG A 182 -5.22 6.82 2.10
C ARG A 182 -6.35 7.00 3.11
N ASP A 183 -6.16 6.61 4.37
CA ASP A 183 -7.16 6.79 5.42
C ASP A 183 -7.66 8.26 5.50
N PRO A 184 -8.86 8.51 6.06
CA PRO A 184 -9.46 9.85 6.09
C PRO A 184 -8.58 10.92 6.73
N TYR A 185 -7.64 10.55 7.61
CA TYR A 185 -6.72 11.47 8.27
C TYR A 185 -5.35 11.55 7.58
N GLY A 186 -5.06 10.68 6.61
CA GLY A 186 -3.77 10.61 5.93
C GLY A 186 -2.61 10.27 6.85
N ILE A 187 -2.84 9.36 7.81
CA ILE A 187 -1.84 9.02 8.84
C ILE A 187 -0.63 8.31 8.23
N LYS A 188 -0.87 7.38 7.28
CA LYS A 188 0.18 6.65 6.60
C LYS A 188 0.46 7.23 5.21
N PRO A 189 1.73 7.25 4.76
CA PRO A 189 2.08 7.84 3.47
C PRO A 189 1.68 6.94 2.29
N CYS A 190 1.35 7.56 1.17
CA CYS A 190 1.17 6.95 -0.13
C CYS A 190 1.55 7.94 -1.21
N ILE A 191 2.59 7.65 -1.98
CA ILE A 191 3.15 8.54 -2.99
C ILE A 191 2.84 7.96 -4.37
N PHE A 192 2.35 8.80 -5.28
CA PHE A 192 2.07 8.48 -6.67
C PHE A 192 3.18 9.02 -7.58
N GLY A 193 3.62 8.18 -8.52
CA GLY A 193 4.58 8.53 -9.54
C GLY A 193 4.24 7.94 -10.89
N LYS A 194 4.91 8.46 -11.93
CA LYS A 194 4.81 7.98 -13.30
C LYS A 194 6.20 7.87 -13.94
N LYS A 195 6.30 7.06 -14.99
CA LYS A 195 7.52 6.90 -15.79
C LYS A 195 7.12 6.79 -17.25
N GLU A 196 7.59 7.73 -18.05
CA GLU A 196 7.37 7.73 -19.50
C GLU A 196 8.43 6.89 -20.19
N THR A 197 8.02 6.00 -21.08
CA THR A 197 8.91 5.18 -21.92
C THR A 197 8.40 5.15 -23.35
N PRO A 198 9.21 4.70 -24.32
CA PRO A 198 8.72 4.51 -25.70
C PRO A 198 7.56 3.54 -25.83
N GLU A 199 7.40 2.62 -24.88
CA GLU A 199 6.32 1.61 -24.83
C GLU A 199 5.04 2.17 -24.21
N GLY A 200 5.12 3.33 -23.53
CA GLY A 200 4.01 4.00 -22.87
C GLY A 200 4.31 4.38 -21.42
N THR A 201 3.31 4.88 -20.73
CA THR A 201 3.42 5.37 -19.36
C THR A 201 3.26 4.23 -18.35
N TYR A 202 4.17 4.14 -17.40
CA TYR A 202 4.06 3.33 -16.20
C TYR A 202 3.60 4.22 -15.04
N TYR A 203 2.71 3.70 -14.22
CA TYR A 203 2.23 4.35 -13.00
C TYR A 203 2.60 3.52 -11.79
N ALA A 204 2.95 4.18 -10.69
CA ALA A 204 3.29 3.50 -9.45
C ALA A 204 2.76 4.23 -8.22
N CYS A 205 2.39 3.47 -7.20
CA CYS A 205 2.14 3.96 -5.85
C CYS A 205 3.05 3.24 -4.86
N ALA A 206 3.66 3.98 -3.95
CA ALA A 206 4.59 3.43 -2.97
C ALA A 206 4.44 4.07 -1.58
N SER A 207 4.94 3.37 -0.56
CA SER A 207 4.98 3.86 0.82
C SER A 207 6.01 4.98 1.04
N GLU A 208 7.05 5.05 0.20
CA GLU A 208 8.11 6.05 0.28
C GLU A 208 8.55 6.50 -1.11
N SER A 209 8.92 7.78 -1.25
CA SER A 209 9.37 8.36 -2.52
C SER A 209 10.63 7.69 -3.07
N VAL A 210 11.52 7.25 -2.19
CA VAL A 210 12.77 6.57 -2.57
C VAL A 210 12.55 5.32 -3.43
N VAL A 211 11.41 4.66 -3.29
CA VAL A 211 11.03 3.51 -4.15
C VAL A 211 10.88 3.96 -5.60
N LEU A 212 10.21 5.10 -5.78
CA LEU A 212 9.96 5.69 -7.10
C LEU A 212 11.27 6.18 -7.71
N ASP A 213 12.11 6.86 -6.92
CA ASP A 213 13.43 7.35 -7.34
C ASP A 213 14.32 6.21 -7.84
N VAL A 214 14.45 5.12 -7.05
CA VAL A 214 15.28 3.95 -7.41
C VAL A 214 14.76 3.23 -8.66
N ALA A 215 13.44 3.20 -8.86
CA ALA A 215 12.80 2.58 -10.02
C ALA A 215 12.72 3.53 -11.25
N GLY A 216 13.23 4.77 -11.12
CA GLY A 216 13.26 5.77 -12.20
C GLY A 216 11.91 6.37 -12.55
N TYR A 217 11.01 6.49 -11.57
CA TYR A 217 9.73 7.19 -11.71
C TYR A 217 9.87 8.66 -11.31
N GLU A 218 9.19 9.53 -12.03
CA GLU A 218 8.93 10.89 -11.60
C GLU A 218 7.90 10.87 -10.46
N ILE A 219 8.23 11.50 -9.34
CA ILE A 219 7.28 11.70 -8.24
C ILE A 219 6.29 12.77 -8.67
N VAL A 220 5.02 12.41 -8.76
CA VAL A 220 3.95 13.36 -9.15
C VAL A 220 3.39 14.06 -7.90
N ARG A 221 2.98 13.28 -6.89
CA ARG A 221 2.43 13.82 -5.64
C ARG A 221 2.17 12.73 -4.59
N ASP A 222 2.00 13.13 -3.36
CA ASP A 222 1.35 12.32 -2.35
C ASP A 222 -0.17 12.24 -2.59
N LEU A 223 -0.81 11.12 -2.26
CA LEU A 223 -2.26 11.08 -2.12
C LEU A 223 -2.66 11.90 -0.89
N ALA A 224 -3.70 12.71 -1.02
CA ALA A 224 -4.22 13.49 0.10
C ALA A 224 -4.93 12.59 1.14
N ALA A 225 -5.14 13.12 2.34
CA ALA A 225 -5.93 12.47 3.38
C ALA A 225 -7.35 12.17 2.88
N GLY A 226 -7.79 10.92 2.95
CA GLY A 226 -9.11 10.49 2.48
C GLY A 226 -9.30 10.47 0.97
N GLU A 227 -8.22 10.54 0.21
CA GLU A 227 -8.22 10.48 -1.25
C GLU A 227 -7.99 9.05 -1.74
N MET A 228 -8.58 8.73 -2.87
CA MET A 228 -8.30 7.53 -3.65
C MET A 228 -7.81 7.87 -5.06
N LEU A 229 -7.07 6.95 -5.64
CA LEU A 229 -6.65 6.90 -7.03
C LEU A 229 -7.25 5.65 -7.68
N TRP A 230 -7.73 5.80 -8.90
CA TRP A 230 -8.04 4.72 -9.82
C TRP A 230 -7.34 4.95 -11.16
N ILE A 231 -6.80 3.89 -11.74
CA ILE A 231 -6.26 3.87 -13.10
C ILE A 231 -6.79 2.60 -13.76
N GLY A 232 -7.78 2.76 -14.64
CA GLY A 232 -8.40 1.69 -15.38
C GLY A 232 -7.73 1.39 -16.72
N GLU A 233 -8.43 0.66 -17.59
CA GLU A 233 -7.96 0.32 -18.94
C GLU A 233 -7.66 1.54 -19.82
N ASP A 234 -8.36 2.67 -19.59
CA ASP A 234 -8.11 3.94 -20.27
C ASP A 234 -6.76 4.55 -19.91
N ARG A 235 -6.11 4.04 -18.87
CA ARG A 235 -4.81 4.47 -18.37
C ARG A 235 -4.73 5.95 -17.99
N ILE A 236 -5.87 6.51 -17.58
CA ILE A 236 -5.96 7.89 -17.10
C ILE A 236 -6.04 7.87 -15.57
N PRO A 237 -5.04 8.44 -14.84
CA PRO A 237 -5.12 8.55 -13.39
C PRO A 237 -6.28 9.43 -12.95
N GLN A 238 -7.20 8.86 -12.18
CA GLN A 238 -8.39 9.52 -11.68
C GLN A 238 -8.32 9.60 -10.15
N PHE A 239 -8.24 10.81 -9.62
CA PHE A 239 -8.19 11.09 -8.18
C PHE A 239 -9.56 11.51 -7.67
N LEU A 240 -10.01 10.89 -6.58
CA LEU A 240 -11.31 11.22 -5.98
C LEU A 240 -11.16 11.40 -4.47
N GLN A 241 -11.64 12.54 -3.96
CA GLN A 241 -11.77 12.77 -2.53
C GLN A 241 -12.99 12.02 -1.99
N VAL A 242 -12.76 10.91 -1.26
CA VAL A 242 -13.82 10.05 -0.73
C VAL A 242 -14.14 10.37 0.72
N GLY A 243 -13.12 10.58 1.54
CA GLY A 243 -13.24 10.97 2.95
C GLY A 243 -12.73 12.40 3.17
N LYS A 244 -13.17 13.04 4.25
CA LYS A 244 -12.70 14.39 4.62
C LYS A 244 -12.50 14.49 6.12
N ALA A 245 -11.26 14.60 6.56
CA ALA A 245 -10.87 14.83 7.94
C ALA A 245 -9.61 15.72 7.99
N PRO A 246 -9.28 16.32 9.13
CA PRO A 246 -8.02 17.05 9.30
C PRO A 246 -6.83 16.13 9.06
N HIS A 247 -5.86 16.56 8.25
CA HIS A 247 -4.63 15.81 8.01
C HIS A 247 -3.84 15.63 9.30
N ARG A 248 -3.47 14.41 9.64
CA ARG A 248 -2.75 14.03 10.86
C ARG A 248 -1.65 13.00 10.55
N PRO A 249 -0.57 13.42 9.89
CA PRO A 249 0.51 12.52 9.51
C PRO A 249 1.18 11.89 10.75
N CYS A 250 1.62 10.66 10.59
CA CYS A 250 2.32 9.94 11.64
C CYS A 250 3.73 10.53 11.84
N VAL A 251 3.99 11.15 12.99
CA VAL A 251 5.30 11.72 13.32
C VAL A 251 6.42 10.66 13.30
N PHE A 252 6.12 9.41 13.61
CA PHE A 252 7.12 8.33 13.58
C PHE A 252 7.65 8.01 12.19
N GLU A 253 6.94 8.36 11.12
CA GLU A 253 7.46 8.27 9.76
C GLU A 253 8.70 9.17 9.63
N TYR A 254 8.65 10.40 10.14
CA TYR A 254 9.77 11.34 10.09
C TYR A 254 10.87 11.03 11.11
N VAL A 255 10.51 10.61 12.32
CA VAL A 255 11.48 10.36 13.39
C VAL A 255 12.28 9.10 13.14
N TYR A 256 11.64 8.02 12.67
CA TYR A 256 12.26 6.70 12.70
C TYR A 256 12.07 5.87 11.42
N PHE A 257 10.83 5.76 10.86
CA PHE A 257 10.54 4.72 9.88
C PHE A 257 11.09 5.03 8.49
N ALA A 258 10.79 6.22 7.94
CA ALA A 258 11.17 6.55 6.59
C ALA A 258 12.68 6.72 6.43
N ARG A 259 13.18 6.42 5.26
CA ARG A 259 14.59 6.71 4.92
C ARG A 259 14.84 8.23 4.92
N PRO A 260 16.06 8.68 5.27
CA PRO A 260 16.37 10.11 5.28
C PRO A 260 16.21 10.79 3.90
N ASP A 261 16.44 10.04 2.83
CA ASP A 261 16.33 10.49 1.45
C ASP A 261 14.89 10.47 0.89
N THR A 262 13.90 10.19 1.73
CA THR A 262 12.47 10.18 1.39
C THR A 262 11.84 11.56 1.57
N PHE A 263 10.89 11.90 0.69
CA PHE A 263 9.94 12.99 0.86
C PHE A 263 8.56 12.43 1.18
N LEU A 264 7.89 12.98 2.19
CA LEU A 264 6.53 12.62 2.62
C LEU A 264 5.72 13.90 2.81
N ASP A 265 4.54 13.97 2.17
CA ASP A 265 3.66 15.14 2.25
C ASP A 265 4.41 16.47 1.93
N GLY A 266 5.32 16.43 0.96
CA GLY A 266 6.15 17.56 0.54
C GLY A 266 7.29 17.93 1.50
N VAL A 267 7.53 17.14 2.56
CA VAL A 267 8.59 17.39 3.56
C VAL A 267 9.73 16.39 3.43
N SER A 268 10.96 16.90 3.32
CA SER A 268 12.17 16.08 3.41
C SER A 268 12.32 15.47 4.80
N VAL A 269 12.44 14.14 4.86
CA VAL A 269 12.67 13.44 6.14
C VAL A 269 14.00 13.84 6.76
N HIS A 270 15.05 14.04 5.94
CA HIS A 270 16.34 14.53 6.41
C HIS A 270 16.23 15.89 7.09
N ASP A 271 15.58 16.86 6.44
CA ASP A 271 15.45 18.22 6.97
C ASP A 271 14.58 18.25 8.22
N ALA A 272 13.51 17.44 8.25
CA ALA A 272 12.70 17.27 9.45
C ALA A 272 13.53 16.77 10.64
N ARG A 273 14.38 15.75 10.44
CA ARG A 273 15.29 15.24 11.48
C ARG A 273 16.33 16.25 11.92
N MET A 274 16.90 17.00 10.99
CA MET A 274 17.84 18.08 11.30
C MET A 274 17.18 19.16 12.17
N GLU A 275 15.95 19.54 11.84
CA GLU A 275 15.21 20.54 12.62
C GLU A 275 14.81 20.02 14.02
N MET A 276 14.39 18.76 14.12
CA MET A 276 14.15 18.11 15.42
C MET A 276 15.41 18.15 16.29
N GLY A 277 16.58 17.82 15.72
CA GLY A 277 17.87 17.88 16.42
C GLY A 277 18.22 19.30 16.90
N ARG A 278 18.00 20.33 16.06
CA ARG A 278 18.22 21.73 16.47
C ARG A 278 17.31 22.13 17.63
N ARG A 279 16.02 21.77 17.57
CA ARG A 279 15.07 22.07 18.66
C ARG A 279 15.44 21.34 19.94
N MET A 280 15.84 20.08 19.86
CA MET A 280 16.33 19.33 21.03
C MET A 280 17.57 19.98 21.66
N ALA A 281 18.56 20.37 20.83
CA ALA A 281 19.76 21.06 21.33
C ALA A 281 19.45 22.39 22.01
N ASN A 282 18.54 23.19 21.47
CA ASN A 282 18.11 24.43 22.09
C ASN A 282 17.38 24.16 23.41
N ARG A 283 16.47 23.20 23.44
CA ARG A 283 15.78 22.82 24.67
C ARG A 283 16.74 22.33 25.75
N PHE A 284 17.76 21.54 25.36
CA PHE A 284 18.80 21.08 26.27
C PHE A 284 19.59 22.27 26.89
N LYS A 285 19.97 23.26 26.07
CA LYS A 285 20.65 24.48 26.56
C LYS A 285 19.78 25.26 27.57
N GLU A 286 18.47 25.36 27.33
CA GLU A 286 17.52 26.01 28.21
C GLU A 286 17.42 25.33 29.59
N THR A 287 17.64 24.03 29.69
CA THR A 287 17.61 23.29 30.96
C THR A 287 18.83 23.52 31.84
N GLY A 288 19.90 24.13 31.30
CA GLY A 288 21.16 24.36 32.05
C GLY A 288 21.97 23.10 32.35
N LEU A 289 21.56 21.95 31.81
CA LEU A 289 22.31 20.70 31.94
C LEU A 289 23.61 20.81 31.12
N LYS A 290 24.71 20.33 31.68
CA LYS A 290 25.99 20.20 30.99
C LYS A 290 26.07 18.80 30.37
N ALA A 291 26.59 18.72 29.14
CA ALA A 291 26.89 17.47 28.49
C ALA A 291 28.05 16.74 29.17
#